data_e3170b9fc5ff9d9ef95ba9df9cb09a9c
#
_entry.id   e3170b9fc5ff9d9ef95ba9df9cb09a9c
#
_cell.length_a   1.000
_cell.length_b   1.000
_cell.length_c   1.000
_cell.angle_alpha   90.00
_cell.angle_beta   90.00
_cell.angle_gamma   90.00
#
_symmetry.space_group_name_H-M   'P 1'
#
loop_
_entity.id
_entity.type
_entity.pdbx_description
1 polymer ?
#
loop_
_entity_poly.entity_id
_entity_poly.type
_entity_poly.pdbx_seq_one_letter_code
_entity_poly.pdbx_strand_id
1 'polypeptide(L)'
;MAVFVKHYISILFHAITHIFCVFPIDSRKILFEAYMGEKYACSPRAICEYIESKTKNFQLIWVYNKAHLPCAYRQVKRNSLAYFYHMLTAKFVVINSGKNNLLTFRQRQVLINTWHGGGAYKRVKILGPKPHYRKNDFFISSCEKASQFVIREGQSFYGEILNFGLPRNDMLVHFDSPKAQRVKDELNVQNKKCVLYAPTFRKDLSKTEFALDYDRLIASLQKRFGGEWVVLMRCHYHMRPVGCLSNAQNMIDVTQYPDMQDLLLISDVLITDYSSSIWDYSFLNRPAFLYATDLKEYDQERSFFVDVCKWPFPLCENNDELAKAIESFDQIKLELAIKKHHDYMGSFEMGNASEKTFDFIQQCNGVAQM
;
A
#
# COMPACT_ATOMS: atom_id res chain seq x y z
N MET A 1 -35.88 -2.44 10.90
CA MET A 1 -35.31 -2.19 12.26
C MET A 1 -33.81 -1.94 12.26
N ALA A 2 -32.97 -2.79 11.69
CA ALA A 2 -31.50 -2.61 11.69
C ALA A 2 -30.99 -1.32 11.01
N VAL A 3 -31.62 -0.82 9.95
CA VAL A 3 -31.24 0.40 9.25
C VAL A 3 -31.57 1.64 10.09
N PHE A 4 -32.70 1.67 10.77
CA PHE A 4 -33.08 2.78 11.67
C PHE A 4 -32.15 2.86 12.87
N VAL A 5 -31.81 1.74 13.50
CA VAL A 5 -30.86 1.69 14.63
C VAL A 5 -29.48 2.23 14.22
N LYS A 6 -28.96 1.84 13.05
CA LYS A 6 -27.70 2.37 12.52
C LYS A 6 -27.75 3.89 12.28
N HIS A 7 -28.87 4.40 11.80
CA HIS A 7 -29.06 5.84 11.57
C HIS A 7 -29.04 6.63 12.87
N TYR A 8 -29.79 6.22 13.90
CA TYR A 8 -29.78 6.86 15.22
C TYR A 8 -28.44 6.79 15.93
N ILE A 9 -27.74 5.65 15.83
CA ILE A 9 -26.37 5.49 16.34
C ILE A 9 -25.44 6.49 15.64
N SER A 10 -25.55 6.66 14.33
CA SER A 10 -24.74 7.64 13.58
C SER A 10 -25.01 9.09 14.04
N ILE A 11 -26.28 9.46 14.24
CA ILE A 11 -26.64 10.82 14.73
C ILE A 11 -26.09 11.05 16.13
N LEU A 12 -26.24 10.09 17.03
CA LEU A 12 -25.71 10.18 18.39
C LEU A 12 -24.19 10.32 18.40
N PHE A 13 -23.49 9.53 17.58
CA PHE A 13 -22.04 9.64 17.44
C PHE A 13 -21.60 10.99 16.84
N HIS A 14 -22.32 11.52 15.84
CA HIS A 14 -22.05 12.86 15.35
C HIS A 14 -22.24 13.93 16.46
N ALA A 15 -23.28 13.84 17.26
CA ALA A 15 -23.50 14.76 18.38
C ALA A 15 -22.38 14.66 19.43
N ILE A 16 -21.98 13.46 19.81
CA ILE A 16 -20.88 13.22 20.77
C ILE A 16 -19.55 13.74 20.21
N THR A 17 -19.27 13.55 18.92
CA THR A 17 -18.03 14.02 18.30
C THR A 17 -17.98 15.56 18.24
N HIS A 18 -19.14 16.24 18.12
CA HIS A 18 -19.19 17.69 18.17
C HIS A 18 -18.73 18.28 19.50
N ILE A 19 -18.86 17.56 20.63
CA ILE A 19 -18.34 18.01 21.92
C ILE A 19 -16.84 18.27 21.85
N PHE A 20 -16.07 17.47 21.09
CA PHE A 20 -14.64 17.69 20.93
C PHE A 20 -14.27 18.90 20.06
N CYS A 21 -15.25 19.49 19.35
CA CYS A 21 -15.02 20.70 18.56
C CYS A 21 -14.86 21.96 19.41
N VAL A 22 -15.14 21.92 20.72
CA VAL A 22 -14.84 23.03 21.65
C VAL A 22 -13.33 23.20 21.88
N PHE A 23 -12.55 22.12 21.72
CA PHE A 23 -11.10 22.19 21.85
C PHE A 23 -10.45 22.81 20.60
N PRO A 24 -9.40 23.62 20.74
CA PRO A 24 -8.70 24.20 19.59
C PRO A 24 -8.04 23.13 18.74
N ILE A 25 -7.88 23.40 17.44
CA ILE A 25 -7.05 22.59 16.55
C ILE A 25 -5.59 22.90 16.88
N ASP A 26 -4.81 21.87 17.17
CA ASP A 26 -3.37 21.95 17.44
C ASP A 26 -2.60 21.82 16.13
N SER A 27 -1.93 22.89 15.73
CA SER A 27 -1.14 22.98 14.50
C SER A 27 0.07 22.04 14.47
N ARG A 28 0.52 21.57 15.64
CA ARG A 28 1.66 20.64 15.76
C ARG A 28 1.25 19.19 15.76
N LYS A 29 -0.05 18.90 15.75
CA LYS A 29 -0.54 17.53 15.85
C LYS A 29 -0.81 16.92 14.47
N ILE A 30 -0.18 15.75 14.22
CA ILE A 30 -0.41 14.94 13.03
C ILE A 30 -0.90 13.57 13.49
N LEU A 31 -2.05 13.15 12.97
CA LEU A 31 -2.61 11.83 13.23
C LEU A 31 -2.45 10.93 12.00
N PHE A 32 -1.94 9.73 12.21
CA PHE A 32 -1.71 8.72 11.18
C PHE A 32 -2.63 7.53 11.37
N GLU A 33 -3.28 7.08 10.28
CA GLU A 33 -4.07 5.86 10.25
C GLU A 33 -3.77 5.08 8.97
N ALA A 34 -3.18 3.89 9.08
CA ALA A 34 -2.97 3.00 7.95
C ALA A 34 -3.87 1.77 8.06
N TYR A 35 -4.53 1.40 6.93
CA TYR A 35 -5.45 0.26 6.85
C TYR A 35 -6.48 0.23 7.99
N MET A 36 -7.10 1.39 8.27
CA MET A 36 -8.08 1.55 9.36
C MET A 36 -7.52 1.19 10.75
N GLY A 37 -6.23 1.44 10.99
CA GLY A 37 -5.54 1.16 12.26
C GLY A 37 -5.04 -0.29 12.40
N GLU A 38 -5.02 -1.07 11.34
CA GLU A 38 -4.58 -2.47 11.42
C GLU A 38 -3.05 -2.62 11.32
N LYS A 39 -2.32 -1.66 10.75
CA LYS A 39 -0.88 -1.79 10.48
C LYS A 39 -0.11 -0.48 10.66
N TYR A 40 1.14 -0.60 11.10
CA TYR A 40 2.17 0.44 10.99
C TYR A 40 2.93 0.22 9.68
N ALA A 41 2.46 0.83 8.58
CA ALA A 41 2.94 0.49 7.24
C ALA A 41 2.57 1.54 6.19
N CYS A 42 3.07 1.34 4.98
CA CYS A 42 2.68 2.07 3.77
C CYS A 42 3.08 3.57 3.82
N SER A 43 2.48 4.40 2.97
CA SER A 43 2.80 5.84 2.88
C SER A 43 2.63 6.61 4.20
N PRO A 44 1.62 6.36 5.07
CA PRO A 44 1.56 7.00 6.38
C PRO A 44 2.79 6.74 7.25
N ARG A 45 3.37 5.50 7.21
CA ARG A 45 4.63 5.18 7.89
C ARG A 45 5.80 5.97 7.30
N ALA A 46 5.96 5.96 5.98
CA ALA A 46 7.05 6.67 5.32
C ALA A 46 7.04 8.18 5.63
N ILE A 47 5.86 8.82 5.57
CA ILE A 47 5.70 10.24 5.94
C ILE A 47 6.05 10.46 7.43
N CYS A 48 5.57 9.61 8.33
CA CYS A 48 5.81 9.72 9.76
C CYS A 48 7.31 9.62 10.09
N GLU A 49 8.00 8.59 9.57
CA GLU A 49 9.44 8.38 9.75
C GLU A 49 10.26 9.53 9.14
N TYR A 50 9.85 10.05 7.97
CA TYR A 50 10.50 11.22 7.37
C TYR A 50 10.38 12.46 8.24
N ILE A 51 9.18 12.81 8.71
CA ILE A 51 8.94 13.96 9.59
C ILE A 51 9.79 13.82 10.87
N GLU A 52 9.76 12.65 11.51
CA GLU A 52 10.53 12.36 12.73
C GLU A 52 12.04 12.55 12.53
N SER A 53 12.57 12.23 11.34
CA SER A 53 13.97 12.42 10.98
C SER A 53 14.36 13.91 10.79
N LYS A 54 13.38 14.76 10.42
CA LYS A 54 13.64 16.17 10.11
C LYS A 54 13.38 17.12 11.29
N THR A 55 12.41 16.80 12.15
CA THR A 55 12.02 17.70 13.24
C THR A 55 11.32 16.99 14.38
N LYS A 56 11.44 17.52 15.60
CA LYS A 56 10.69 17.07 16.78
C LYS A 56 9.54 18.03 17.14
N ASN A 57 9.20 18.96 16.25
CA ASN A 57 8.20 19.99 16.53
C ASN A 57 6.75 19.46 16.41
N PHE A 58 6.55 18.30 15.80
CA PHE A 58 5.24 17.70 15.65
C PHE A 58 4.96 16.61 16.68
N GLN A 59 3.70 16.53 17.11
CA GLN A 59 3.17 15.43 17.90
C GLN A 59 2.62 14.38 16.94
N LEU A 60 3.37 13.31 16.74
CA LEU A 60 3.00 12.20 15.84
C LEU A 60 2.19 11.17 16.61
N ILE A 61 0.95 10.92 16.19
CA ILE A 61 0.00 10.04 16.88
C ILE A 61 -0.51 8.99 15.88
N TRP A 62 -0.46 7.72 16.30
CA TRP A 62 -0.93 6.61 15.49
C TRP A 62 -2.25 6.03 15.98
N VAL A 63 -3.11 5.69 15.03
CA VAL A 63 -4.36 4.97 15.31
C VAL A 63 -4.12 3.48 15.21
N TYR A 64 -4.55 2.73 16.23
CA TYR A 64 -4.60 1.27 16.17
C TYR A 64 -6.04 0.76 16.33
N ASN A 65 -6.33 -0.44 15.80
CA ASN A 65 -7.67 -1.04 15.88
C ASN A 65 -7.71 -2.18 16.92
N LYS A 66 -7.18 -3.35 16.59
CA LYS A 66 -7.28 -4.54 17.47
C LYS A 66 -6.16 -4.62 18.49
N ALA A 67 -4.93 -4.42 18.04
CA ALA A 67 -3.73 -4.52 18.86
C ALA A 67 -2.84 -3.30 18.65
N HIS A 68 -1.99 -2.98 19.64
CA HIS A 68 -0.99 -1.94 19.50
C HIS A 68 -0.07 -2.22 18.33
N LEU A 69 0.29 -1.16 17.61
CA LEU A 69 1.18 -1.22 16.46
C LEU A 69 2.65 -1.29 16.93
N PRO A 70 3.54 -1.93 16.19
CA PRO A 70 4.97 -2.04 16.53
C PRO A 70 5.71 -0.71 16.24
N CYS A 71 5.37 0.34 16.98
CA CYS A 71 6.02 1.64 16.89
C CYS A 71 6.07 2.34 18.25
N ALA A 72 7.06 3.22 18.42
CA ALA A 72 7.28 3.95 19.67
C ALA A 72 6.39 5.20 19.83
N TYR A 73 5.61 5.55 18.83
CA TYR A 73 4.76 6.74 18.87
C TYR A 73 3.57 6.56 19.81
N ARG A 74 3.03 7.70 20.26
CA ARG A 74 1.74 7.69 20.98
C ARG A 74 0.67 7.03 20.12
N GLN A 75 -0.10 6.12 20.73
CA GLN A 75 -1.14 5.38 20.01
C GLN A 75 -2.51 5.60 20.64
N VAL A 76 -3.55 5.65 19.81
CA VAL A 76 -4.94 5.75 20.23
C VAL A 76 -5.78 4.66 19.56
N LYS A 77 -6.65 4.03 20.34
CA LYS A 77 -7.53 2.97 19.85
C LYS A 77 -8.63 3.58 18.97
N ARG A 78 -8.80 3.06 17.77
CA ARG A 78 -9.84 3.49 16.82
C ARG A 78 -11.22 3.43 17.47
N ASN A 79 -12.05 4.46 17.22
CA ASN A 79 -13.39 4.62 17.77
C ASN A 79 -13.47 4.77 19.31
N SER A 80 -12.36 5.03 20.00
CA SER A 80 -12.36 5.43 21.42
C SER A 80 -12.56 6.93 21.58
N LEU A 81 -12.86 7.41 22.79
CA LEU A 81 -12.94 8.85 23.07
C LEU A 81 -11.63 9.58 22.75
N ALA A 82 -10.49 8.96 23.07
CA ALA A 82 -9.17 9.49 22.75
C ALA A 82 -8.98 9.61 21.22
N TYR A 83 -9.44 8.63 20.43
CA TYR A 83 -9.43 8.70 18.97
C TYR A 83 -10.24 9.90 18.47
N PHE A 84 -11.48 10.09 18.93
CA PHE A 84 -12.31 11.22 18.50
C PHE A 84 -11.68 12.56 18.88
N TYR A 85 -11.18 12.67 20.12
CA TYR A 85 -10.47 13.87 20.58
C TYR A 85 -9.29 14.20 19.67
N HIS A 86 -8.39 13.22 19.43
CA HIS A 86 -7.20 13.47 18.62
C HIS A 86 -7.55 13.69 17.14
N MET A 87 -8.51 12.95 16.59
CA MET A 87 -8.98 13.15 15.21
C MET A 87 -9.54 14.55 14.97
N LEU A 88 -10.28 15.12 15.93
CA LEU A 88 -10.94 16.42 15.77
C LEU A 88 -10.08 17.60 16.22
N THR A 89 -8.97 17.34 16.92
CA THR A 89 -8.02 18.40 17.35
C THR A 89 -6.70 18.38 16.59
N ALA A 90 -6.37 17.35 15.81
CA ALA A 90 -5.20 17.36 14.96
C ALA A 90 -5.39 18.31 13.77
N LYS A 91 -4.40 19.14 13.46
CA LYS A 91 -4.38 19.97 12.25
C LYS A 91 -4.28 19.09 11.01
N PHE A 92 -3.45 18.05 11.05
CA PHE A 92 -3.20 17.17 9.94
C PHE A 92 -3.65 15.74 10.26
N VAL A 93 -4.29 15.11 9.29
CA VAL A 93 -4.69 13.70 9.35
C VAL A 93 -4.22 13.01 8.07
N VAL A 94 -3.38 11.98 8.22
CA VAL A 94 -2.80 11.21 7.12
C VAL A 94 -3.38 9.81 7.13
N ILE A 95 -4.06 9.43 6.06
CA ILE A 95 -4.69 8.11 5.92
C ILE A 95 -4.33 7.46 4.59
N ASN A 96 -4.50 6.14 4.46
CA ASN A 96 -4.35 5.41 3.19
C ASN A 96 -5.61 4.63 2.76
N SER A 97 -6.73 4.88 3.41
CA SER A 97 -8.01 4.20 3.17
C SER A 97 -9.17 5.19 3.22
N GLY A 98 -10.40 4.70 3.23
CA GLY A 98 -11.59 5.55 3.34
C GLY A 98 -11.65 6.29 4.68
N LYS A 99 -12.26 7.48 4.67
CA LYS A 99 -12.53 8.26 5.90
C LYS A 99 -13.46 7.47 6.83
N ASN A 100 -13.29 7.67 8.14
CA ASN A 100 -14.25 7.16 9.10
C ASN A 100 -15.56 7.97 9.00
N ASN A 101 -16.64 7.33 8.60
CA ASN A 101 -17.96 7.93 8.41
C ASN A 101 -18.63 8.42 9.71
N LEU A 102 -18.09 8.05 10.87
CA LEU A 102 -18.55 8.55 12.17
C LEU A 102 -18.00 9.94 12.51
N LEU A 103 -17.13 10.50 11.64
CA LEU A 103 -16.43 11.76 11.90
C LEU A 103 -16.80 12.84 10.88
N THR A 104 -17.09 14.05 11.39
CA THR A 104 -17.13 15.27 10.58
C THR A 104 -15.88 16.08 10.87
N PHE A 105 -14.95 16.07 9.92
CA PHE A 105 -13.73 16.87 10.02
C PHE A 105 -14.03 18.37 9.97
N ARG A 106 -13.29 19.16 10.75
CA ARG A 106 -13.45 20.61 10.86
C ARG A 106 -12.82 21.31 9.65
N GLN A 107 -13.35 22.48 9.28
CA GLN A 107 -12.92 23.24 8.10
C GLN A 107 -11.42 23.55 8.05
N ARG A 108 -10.78 23.79 9.20
CA ARG A 108 -9.36 24.13 9.29
C ARG A 108 -8.43 22.90 9.34
N GLN A 109 -8.96 21.69 9.43
CA GLN A 109 -8.14 20.47 9.38
C GLN A 109 -7.78 20.14 7.93
N VAL A 110 -6.60 19.60 7.73
CA VAL A 110 -6.07 19.10 6.46
C VAL A 110 -6.06 17.57 6.51
N LEU A 111 -6.75 16.95 5.57
CA LEU A 111 -6.75 15.50 5.38
C LEU A 111 -5.93 15.15 4.15
N ILE A 112 -4.92 14.34 4.31
CA ILE A 112 -4.09 13.79 3.23
C ILE A 112 -4.37 12.31 3.11
N ASN A 113 -5.00 11.91 2.01
CA ASN A 113 -5.21 10.49 1.69
C ASN A 113 -4.14 10.05 0.70
N THR A 114 -3.30 9.13 1.12
CA THR A 114 -2.21 8.61 0.30
C THR A 114 -2.66 7.44 -0.58
N TRP A 115 -3.90 6.95 -0.39
CA TRP A 115 -4.35 5.68 -0.94
C TRP A 115 -3.40 4.52 -0.60
N HIS A 116 -3.65 3.32 -1.09
CA HIS A 116 -2.81 2.14 -0.82
C HIS A 116 -2.49 1.31 -2.07
N GLY A 117 -2.98 1.70 -3.24
CA GLY A 117 -2.66 1.09 -4.52
C GLY A 117 -1.80 2.00 -5.38
N GLY A 118 -0.69 1.50 -5.93
CA GLY A 118 0.11 2.19 -6.93
C GLY A 118 -0.40 1.92 -8.35
N GLY A 119 -0.06 2.79 -9.30
CA GLY A 119 -0.54 2.69 -10.67
C GLY A 119 -2.06 2.82 -10.80
N ALA A 120 -2.60 2.40 -11.94
CA ALA A 120 -4.04 2.42 -12.22
C ALA A 120 -4.46 1.10 -12.91
N TYR A 121 -4.25 -0.02 -12.22
CA TYR A 121 -4.45 -1.33 -12.82
C TYR A 121 -5.89 -1.83 -12.69
N LYS A 122 -6.42 -1.90 -11.48
CA LYS A 122 -7.75 -2.45 -11.19
C LYS A 122 -8.80 -1.36 -11.13
N ARG A 123 -10.00 -1.65 -11.60
CA ARG A 123 -11.14 -0.76 -11.40
C ARG A 123 -11.52 -0.70 -9.94
N VAL A 124 -11.56 0.51 -9.40
CA VAL A 124 -12.00 0.79 -8.04
C VAL A 124 -13.43 1.29 -8.10
N LYS A 125 -14.34 0.62 -7.39
CA LYS A 125 -15.74 1.07 -7.23
C LYS A 125 -16.00 1.36 -5.76
N ILE A 126 -16.54 2.55 -5.48
CA ILE A 126 -17.06 2.85 -4.15
C ILE A 126 -18.30 1.98 -3.92
N LEU A 127 -18.25 1.16 -2.87
CA LEU A 127 -19.41 0.41 -2.40
C LEU A 127 -20.13 1.26 -1.34
N GLY A 128 -21.25 1.85 -1.70
CA GLY A 128 -22.05 2.68 -0.80
C GLY A 128 -22.19 4.14 -1.25
N PRO A 129 -22.66 5.04 -0.36
CA PRO A 129 -22.82 6.45 -0.68
C PRO A 129 -21.48 7.11 -0.98
N LYS A 130 -21.48 8.04 -1.96
CA LYS A 130 -20.27 8.79 -2.33
C LYS A 130 -19.74 9.57 -1.13
N PRO A 131 -18.42 9.52 -0.87
CA PRO A 131 -17.82 10.30 0.20
C PRO A 131 -18.01 11.81 -0.03
N HIS A 132 -18.30 12.55 1.03
CA HIS A 132 -18.24 14.00 0.98
C HIS A 132 -16.82 14.47 1.21
N TYR A 133 -16.25 15.23 0.26
CA TYR A 133 -14.93 15.83 0.35
C TYR A 133 -15.00 17.33 0.60
N ARG A 134 -14.08 17.84 1.41
CA ARG A 134 -13.93 19.27 1.73
C ARG A 134 -12.82 19.89 0.89
N LYS A 135 -12.75 21.23 0.86
CA LYS A 135 -11.66 21.96 0.19
C LYS A 135 -10.27 21.55 0.70
N ASN A 136 -10.14 21.23 1.99
CA ASN A 136 -8.87 20.84 2.63
C ASN A 136 -8.68 19.31 2.72
N ASP A 137 -9.33 18.54 1.86
CA ASP A 137 -9.07 17.13 1.66
C ASP A 137 -8.22 16.97 0.38
N PHE A 138 -7.10 16.27 0.49
CA PHE A 138 -6.12 16.08 -0.57
C PHE A 138 -5.89 14.59 -0.80
N PHE A 139 -5.58 14.22 -2.05
CA PHE A 139 -5.08 12.90 -2.38
C PHE A 139 -3.66 12.98 -2.94
N ILE A 140 -2.78 12.07 -2.52
CA ILE A 140 -1.49 11.86 -3.17
C ILE A 140 -1.68 10.84 -4.29
N SER A 141 -1.10 11.13 -5.47
CA SER A 141 -1.17 10.25 -6.64
C SER A 141 0.20 9.75 -7.06
N SER A 142 0.22 8.49 -7.55
CA SER A 142 1.41 7.83 -8.09
C SER A 142 1.68 8.18 -9.56
N CYS A 143 0.64 8.48 -10.34
CA CYS A 143 0.73 8.73 -11.78
C CYS A 143 -0.54 9.41 -12.31
N GLU A 144 -0.49 9.95 -13.53
CA GLU A 144 -1.62 10.62 -14.18
C GLU A 144 -2.85 9.70 -14.30
N LYS A 145 -2.66 8.45 -14.72
CA LYS A 145 -3.77 7.48 -14.84
C LYS A 145 -4.37 7.13 -13.49
N ALA A 146 -3.58 7.07 -12.41
CA ALA A 146 -4.12 6.89 -11.06
C ALA A 146 -4.93 8.10 -10.62
N SER A 147 -4.49 9.33 -10.93
CA SER A 147 -5.25 10.55 -10.67
C SER A 147 -6.61 10.50 -11.37
N GLN A 148 -6.64 10.12 -12.64
CA GLN A 148 -7.87 10.07 -13.43
C GLN A 148 -8.77 8.92 -13.00
N PHE A 149 -8.31 7.67 -13.09
CA PHE A 149 -9.16 6.50 -12.97
C PHE A 149 -9.42 6.06 -11.55
N VAL A 150 -8.41 6.14 -10.67
CA VAL A 150 -8.54 5.69 -9.28
C VAL A 150 -9.13 6.80 -8.43
N ILE A 151 -8.57 8.02 -8.49
CA ILE A 151 -8.93 9.11 -7.58
C ILE A 151 -10.18 9.86 -8.09
N ARG A 152 -10.16 10.37 -9.32
CA ARG A 152 -11.31 11.14 -9.88
C ARG A 152 -12.53 10.26 -10.06
N GLU A 153 -12.42 9.20 -10.84
CA GLU A 153 -13.55 8.34 -11.18
C GLU A 153 -13.86 7.36 -10.03
N GLY A 154 -12.86 6.59 -9.57
CA GLY A 154 -13.03 5.51 -8.60
C GLY A 154 -13.42 6.01 -7.22
N GLN A 155 -12.82 7.11 -6.72
CA GLN A 155 -13.14 7.71 -5.42
C GLN A 155 -14.13 8.89 -5.53
N SER A 156 -14.52 9.28 -6.73
CA SER A 156 -15.36 10.49 -6.97
C SER A 156 -14.78 11.75 -6.31
N PHE A 157 -13.45 11.90 -6.34
CA PHE A 157 -12.76 13.03 -5.74
C PHE A 157 -12.40 14.09 -6.78
N TYR A 158 -12.90 15.32 -6.59
CA TYR A 158 -12.69 16.45 -7.51
C TYR A 158 -11.93 17.61 -6.86
N GLY A 159 -11.36 17.40 -5.66
CA GLY A 159 -10.48 18.34 -4.99
C GLY A 159 -9.05 18.33 -5.57
N GLU A 160 -8.13 18.91 -4.85
CA GLU A 160 -6.72 18.98 -5.24
C GLU A 160 -6.01 17.63 -5.08
N ILE A 161 -5.31 17.20 -6.14
CA ILE A 161 -4.48 16.01 -6.14
C ILE A 161 -3.02 16.45 -6.11
N LEU A 162 -2.27 15.89 -5.15
CA LEU A 162 -0.84 16.12 -4.96
C LEU A 162 -0.07 15.09 -5.80
N ASN A 163 0.48 15.54 -6.92
CA ASN A 163 1.22 14.70 -7.87
C ASN A 163 2.66 14.48 -7.38
N PHE A 164 2.83 13.82 -6.22
CA PHE A 164 4.11 13.67 -5.54
C PHE A 164 4.76 12.32 -5.75
N GLY A 165 4.01 11.30 -6.24
CA GLY A 165 4.37 9.91 -6.08
C GLY A 165 3.92 9.38 -4.71
N LEU A 166 4.14 8.12 -4.43
CA LEU A 166 3.73 7.50 -3.16
C LEU A 166 4.90 7.50 -2.18
N PRO A 167 4.79 8.12 -1.00
CA PRO A 167 5.87 8.18 0.00
C PRO A 167 6.49 6.82 0.36
N ARG A 168 5.69 5.75 0.33
CA ARG A 168 6.19 4.39 0.56
C ARG A 168 7.20 3.90 -0.48
N ASN A 169 7.17 4.47 -1.69
CA ASN A 169 8.04 4.07 -2.80
C ASN A 169 9.39 4.78 -2.79
N ASP A 170 9.58 5.82 -1.97
CA ASP A 170 10.86 6.55 -1.90
C ASP A 170 12.04 5.60 -1.65
N MET A 171 11.88 4.61 -0.76
CA MET A 171 12.89 3.60 -0.46
C MET A 171 13.15 2.59 -1.59
N LEU A 172 12.23 2.46 -2.55
CA LEU A 172 12.38 1.57 -3.70
C LEU A 172 13.02 2.31 -4.88
N VAL A 173 12.67 3.60 -5.07
CA VAL A 173 13.28 4.47 -6.08
C VAL A 173 14.75 4.75 -5.75
N HIS A 174 15.03 5.09 -4.50
CA HIS A 174 16.38 5.26 -3.95
C HIS A 174 16.68 4.10 -3.00
N PHE A 175 17.12 2.98 -3.56
CA PHE A 175 17.31 1.73 -2.83
C PHE A 175 17.93 1.93 -1.44
N ASP A 176 17.13 1.71 -0.37
CA ASP A 176 17.56 1.85 1.02
C ASP A 176 18.33 0.58 1.47
N SER A 177 19.62 0.55 1.16
CA SER A 177 20.49 -0.57 1.49
C SER A 177 20.58 -0.87 3.00
N PRO A 178 20.70 0.11 3.92
CA PRO A 178 20.65 -0.17 5.36
C PRO A 178 19.37 -0.81 5.83
N LYS A 179 18.24 -0.38 5.29
CA LYS A 179 16.92 -0.97 5.61
C LYS A 179 16.79 -2.38 5.05
N ALA A 180 17.22 -2.59 3.81
CA ALA A 180 17.25 -3.92 3.20
C ALA A 180 18.05 -4.92 4.04
N GLN A 181 19.22 -4.51 4.53
CA GLN A 181 20.04 -5.38 5.39
C GLN A 181 19.32 -5.72 6.70
N ARG A 182 18.73 -4.75 7.40
CA ARG A 182 17.97 -5.00 8.64
C ARG A 182 16.81 -5.99 8.42
N VAL A 183 16.07 -5.86 7.31
CA VAL A 183 14.96 -6.77 6.98
C VAL A 183 15.47 -8.17 6.68
N LYS A 184 16.59 -8.30 5.96
CA LYS A 184 17.22 -9.61 5.70
C LYS A 184 17.71 -10.27 7.01
N ASP A 185 18.25 -9.48 7.93
CA ASP A 185 18.70 -9.97 9.25
C ASP A 185 17.52 -10.45 10.09
N GLU A 186 16.42 -9.69 10.12
CA GLU A 186 15.19 -10.04 10.83
C GLU A 186 14.58 -11.35 10.34
N LEU A 187 14.62 -11.60 9.03
CA LEU A 187 14.10 -12.82 8.41
C LEU A 187 15.14 -13.97 8.30
N ASN A 188 16.39 -13.75 8.75
CA ASN A 188 17.49 -14.70 8.65
C ASN A 188 17.76 -15.20 7.22
N VAL A 189 17.78 -14.25 6.25
CA VAL A 189 17.97 -14.55 4.81
C VAL A 189 19.16 -13.82 4.18
N GLN A 190 20.16 -13.41 4.97
CA GLN A 190 21.28 -12.57 4.54
C GLN A 190 22.07 -13.15 3.37
N ASN A 191 22.26 -14.48 3.37
CA ASN A 191 23.08 -15.20 2.40
C ASN A 191 22.26 -15.85 1.26
N LYS A 192 20.95 -15.57 1.20
CA LYS A 192 20.04 -16.14 0.20
C LYS A 192 19.48 -15.06 -0.72
N LYS A 193 19.22 -15.44 -1.96
CA LYS A 193 18.37 -14.67 -2.85
C LYS A 193 16.90 -14.90 -2.49
N CYS A 194 16.11 -13.85 -2.52
CA CYS A 194 14.71 -13.90 -2.11
C CYS A 194 13.78 -13.80 -3.32
N VAL A 195 12.88 -14.76 -3.47
CA VAL A 195 11.73 -14.62 -4.36
C VAL A 195 10.47 -14.40 -3.52
N LEU A 196 9.81 -13.25 -3.71
CA LEU A 196 8.55 -12.95 -3.04
C LEU A 196 7.39 -13.46 -3.91
N TYR A 197 6.62 -14.40 -3.37
CA TYR A 197 5.35 -14.82 -3.98
C TYR A 197 4.19 -14.18 -3.23
N ALA A 198 3.47 -13.27 -3.90
CA ALA A 198 2.42 -12.45 -3.31
C ALA A 198 1.14 -12.44 -4.15
N PRO A 199 0.37 -13.55 -4.15
CA PRO A 199 -0.89 -13.64 -4.90
C PRO A 199 -1.97 -12.77 -4.27
N THR A 200 -2.88 -12.22 -5.13
CA THR A 200 -4.04 -11.47 -4.67
C THR A 200 -5.14 -12.38 -4.12
N PHE A 201 -5.93 -11.82 -3.21
CA PHE A 201 -7.08 -12.49 -2.60
C PHE A 201 -8.12 -12.93 -3.63
N ARG A 202 -8.67 -14.12 -3.46
CA ARG A 202 -9.85 -14.65 -4.16
C ARG A 202 -11.02 -14.80 -3.19
N LYS A 203 -12.22 -14.53 -3.65
CA LYS A 203 -13.44 -14.71 -2.82
C LYS A 203 -13.74 -16.18 -2.56
N ASP A 204 -13.52 -17.00 -3.56
CA ASP A 204 -13.70 -18.45 -3.47
C ASP A 204 -12.38 -19.12 -3.11
N LEU A 205 -12.21 -19.45 -1.83
CA LEU A 205 -11.02 -20.10 -1.31
C LEU A 205 -10.86 -21.54 -1.78
N SER A 206 -11.93 -22.18 -2.25
CA SER A 206 -11.87 -23.57 -2.75
C SER A 206 -11.15 -23.67 -4.10
N LYS A 207 -11.08 -22.57 -4.84
CA LYS A 207 -10.38 -22.46 -6.13
C LYS A 207 -8.93 -21.98 -6.00
N THR A 208 -8.46 -21.66 -4.80
CA THR A 208 -7.10 -21.25 -4.53
C THR A 208 -6.21 -22.48 -4.23
N GLU A 209 -6.20 -23.44 -5.09
CA GLU A 209 -5.01 -24.27 -5.20
C GLU A 209 -3.93 -23.37 -5.73
N PHE A 210 -2.96 -23.02 -4.85
CA PHE A 210 -1.73 -22.36 -5.27
C PHE A 210 -0.99 -23.34 -6.16
N ALA A 211 -1.31 -23.30 -7.45
CA ALA A 211 -0.78 -24.22 -8.45
C ALA A 211 0.71 -23.95 -8.75
N LEU A 212 1.39 -23.15 -7.93
CA LEU A 212 2.81 -22.85 -8.08
C LEU A 212 3.66 -24.06 -7.65
N ASP A 213 4.39 -24.59 -8.60
CA ASP A 213 5.39 -25.63 -8.37
C ASP A 213 6.68 -24.98 -7.84
N TYR A 214 6.87 -25.06 -6.51
CA TYR A 214 7.99 -24.40 -5.81
C TYR A 214 9.35 -25.02 -6.17
N ASP A 215 9.45 -26.32 -6.34
CA ASP A 215 10.70 -26.99 -6.68
C ASP A 215 11.15 -26.57 -8.07
N ARG A 216 10.25 -26.55 -9.01
CA ARG A 216 10.48 -26.10 -10.37
C ARG A 216 10.83 -24.60 -10.44
N LEU A 217 10.13 -23.76 -9.65
CA LEU A 217 10.45 -22.36 -9.52
C LEU A 217 11.89 -22.15 -9.08
N ILE A 218 12.28 -22.78 -7.96
CA ILE A 218 13.65 -22.68 -7.43
C ILE A 218 14.68 -23.17 -8.44
N ALA A 219 14.44 -24.29 -9.09
CA ALA A 219 15.34 -24.82 -10.13
C ALA A 219 15.53 -23.83 -11.29
N SER A 220 14.44 -23.20 -11.77
CA SER A 220 14.52 -22.21 -12.85
C SER A 220 15.25 -20.93 -12.42
N LEU A 221 15.03 -20.46 -11.18
CA LEU A 221 15.72 -19.31 -10.61
C LEU A 221 17.22 -19.58 -10.43
N GLN A 222 17.59 -20.76 -9.92
CA GLN A 222 19.00 -21.17 -9.78
C GLN A 222 19.69 -21.27 -11.15
N LYS A 223 19.03 -21.87 -12.13
CA LYS A 223 19.54 -22.01 -13.49
C LYS A 223 19.82 -20.65 -14.13
N ARG A 224 18.90 -19.68 -13.98
CA ARG A 224 19.01 -18.37 -14.64
C ARG A 224 19.87 -17.39 -13.89
N PHE A 225 19.75 -17.32 -12.56
CA PHE A 225 20.35 -16.27 -11.75
C PHE A 225 21.42 -16.79 -10.79
N GLY A 226 21.59 -18.13 -10.64
CA GLY A 226 22.51 -18.74 -9.69
C GLY A 226 22.17 -18.48 -8.22
N GLY A 227 22.99 -19.03 -7.31
CA GLY A 227 22.87 -18.82 -5.86
C GLY A 227 21.81 -19.68 -5.18
N GLU A 228 21.72 -19.54 -3.85
CA GLU A 228 20.69 -20.18 -3.03
C GLU A 228 19.46 -19.28 -2.93
N TRP A 229 18.28 -19.87 -3.04
CA TRP A 229 17.01 -19.15 -3.04
C TRP A 229 16.13 -19.52 -1.87
N VAL A 230 15.37 -18.54 -1.38
CA VAL A 230 14.28 -18.73 -0.43
C VAL A 230 13.00 -18.09 -0.98
N VAL A 231 11.88 -18.78 -0.83
CA VAL A 231 10.56 -18.27 -1.17
C VAL A 231 9.97 -17.54 0.05
N LEU A 232 9.71 -16.25 -0.09
CA LEU A 232 8.93 -15.48 0.86
C LEU A 232 7.48 -15.54 0.43
N MET A 233 6.65 -16.29 1.14
CA MET A 233 5.22 -16.45 0.85
C MET A 233 4.43 -15.37 1.58
N ARG A 234 3.73 -14.50 0.83
CA ARG A 234 2.83 -13.49 1.39
C ARG A 234 1.41 -13.66 0.87
N CYS A 235 0.61 -14.41 1.57
CA CYS A 235 -0.81 -14.55 1.28
C CYS A 235 -1.62 -13.38 1.87
N HIS A 236 -2.86 -13.21 1.38
CA HIS A 236 -3.81 -12.33 2.07
C HIS A 236 -4.19 -12.96 3.42
N TYR A 237 -4.33 -12.16 4.48
CA TYR A 237 -4.56 -12.63 5.85
C TYR A 237 -5.83 -13.51 6.04
N HIS A 238 -6.76 -13.49 5.10
CA HIS A 238 -7.91 -14.40 5.05
C HIS A 238 -7.62 -15.75 4.36
N MET A 239 -6.46 -15.89 3.74
CA MET A 239 -6.04 -17.09 3.03
C MET A 239 -5.00 -17.79 3.90
N ARG A 240 -5.38 -18.87 4.57
CA ARG A 240 -4.40 -19.78 5.18
C ARG A 240 -4.06 -20.82 4.13
N PRO A 241 -2.80 -20.96 3.72
CA PRO A 241 -2.40 -22.07 2.86
C PRO A 241 -2.56 -23.36 3.66
N VAL A 242 -3.67 -24.06 3.41
CA VAL A 242 -3.89 -25.37 3.99
C VAL A 242 -2.98 -26.35 3.24
N GLY A 243 -1.98 -26.89 3.90
CA GLY A 243 -1.17 -28.01 3.41
C GLY A 243 0.09 -27.70 2.59
N CYS A 244 0.30 -26.47 2.11
CA CYS A 244 1.48 -26.15 1.29
C CYS A 244 2.76 -25.82 2.09
N LEU A 245 2.65 -25.53 3.38
CA LEU A 245 3.77 -25.02 4.20
C LEU A 245 4.58 -26.14 4.91
N SER A 246 4.11 -27.38 4.89
CA SER A 246 4.69 -28.42 5.75
C SER A 246 5.96 -29.09 5.23
N ASN A 247 6.33 -28.92 3.94
CA ASN A 247 7.44 -29.70 3.35
C ASN A 247 8.48 -28.90 2.55
N ALA A 248 8.39 -27.59 2.41
CA ALA A 248 9.35 -26.81 1.64
C ALA A 248 10.48 -26.28 2.55
N GLN A 249 11.64 -26.89 2.53
CA GLN A 249 12.85 -26.51 3.31
C GLN A 249 13.33 -25.06 3.05
N ASN A 250 12.88 -24.42 1.97
CA ASN A 250 13.32 -23.09 1.54
C ASN A 250 12.14 -22.10 1.41
N MET A 251 11.14 -22.17 2.30
CA MET A 251 10.00 -21.26 2.31
C MET A 251 9.81 -20.63 3.69
N ILE A 252 9.52 -19.31 3.69
CA ILE A 252 9.19 -18.54 4.88
C ILE A 252 7.81 -17.88 4.68
N ASP A 253 6.88 -18.14 5.60
CA ASP A 253 5.59 -17.43 5.61
C ASP A 253 5.77 -16.02 6.20
N VAL A 254 5.64 -15.02 5.32
CA VAL A 254 5.70 -13.59 5.66
C VAL A 254 4.32 -12.91 5.56
N THR A 255 3.24 -13.67 5.63
CA THR A 255 1.85 -13.16 5.56
C THR A 255 1.58 -12.14 6.64
N GLN A 256 2.11 -12.34 7.85
CA GLN A 256 1.94 -11.42 8.98
C GLN A 256 2.98 -10.30 9.02
N TYR A 257 3.97 -10.29 8.13
CA TYR A 257 4.97 -9.22 8.10
C TYR A 257 4.28 -7.87 7.87
N PRO A 258 4.60 -6.83 8.65
CA PRO A 258 3.78 -5.60 8.68
C PRO A 258 3.72 -4.88 7.35
N ASP A 259 4.87 -4.60 6.72
CA ASP A 259 4.95 -3.74 5.55
C ASP A 259 5.37 -4.50 4.28
N MET A 260 4.60 -4.32 3.21
CA MET A 260 4.88 -4.90 1.90
C MET A 260 6.16 -4.33 1.30
N GLN A 261 6.42 -3.02 1.50
CA GLN A 261 7.58 -2.33 0.94
C GLN A 261 8.90 -2.90 1.46
N ASP A 262 8.95 -3.29 2.72
CA ASP A 262 10.13 -3.92 3.32
C ASP A 262 10.43 -5.27 2.64
N LEU A 263 9.39 -6.05 2.30
CA LEU A 263 9.53 -7.32 1.58
C LEU A 263 9.91 -7.11 0.11
N LEU A 264 9.31 -6.12 -0.57
CA LEU A 264 9.69 -5.77 -1.93
C LEU A 264 11.15 -5.34 -2.01
N LEU A 265 11.60 -4.54 -1.04
CA LEU A 265 12.97 -4.00 -0.98
C LEU A 265 14.03 -5.12 -0.96
N ILE A 266 13.79 -6.21 -0.22
CA ILE A 266 14.74 -7.32 -0.09
C ILE A 266 14.60 -8.40 -1.17
N SER A 267 13.52 -8.35 -1.96
CA SER A 267 13.26 -9.40 -2.96
C SER A 267 14.10 -9.19 -4.21
N ASP A 268 14.76 -10.25 -4.65
CA ASP A 268 15.51 -10.28 -5.90
C ASP A 268 14.59 -10.57 -7.10
N VAL A 269 13.47 -11.27 -6.85
CA VAL A 269 12.42 -11.56 -7.83
C VAL A 269 11.05 -11.42 -7.17
N LEU A 270 10.09 -10.84 -7.90
CA LEU A 270 8.68 -10.82 -7.49
C LEU A 270 7.85 -11.72 -8.40
N ILE A 271 7.04 -12.58 -7.79
CA ILE A 271 5.97 -13.31 -8.46
C ILE A 271 4.65 -12.86 -7.84
N THR A 272 3.78 -12.31 -8.64
CA THR A 272 2.44 -11.88 -8.22
C THR A 272 1.47 -12.11 -9.37
N ASP A 273 0.21 -11.72 -9.18
CA ASP A 273 -0.79 -11.80 -10.24
C ASP A 273 -1.30 -10.39 -10.60
N TYR A 274 -2.44 -9.98 -10.05
CA TYR A 274 -3.08 -8.69 -10.35
C TYR A 274 -2.81 -7.63 -9.28
N SER A 275 -1.80 -7.80 -8.43
CA SER A 275 -1.50 -6.89 -7.34
C SER A 275 -0.91 -5.57 -7.82
N SER A 276 -1.32 -4.46 -7.20
CA SER A 276 -0.68 -3.16 -7.42
C SER A 276 0.76 -3.07 -6.87
N SER A 277 1.21 -4.07 -6.09
CA SER A 277 2.61 -4.17 -5.66
C SER A 277 3.59 -4.27 -6.83
N ILE A 278 3.11 -4.72 -8.00
CA ILE A 278 3.91 -4.75 -9.22
C ILE A 278 4.34 -3.34 -9.67
N TRP A 279 3.49 -2.32 -9.46
CA TRP A 279 3.86 -0.93 -9.68
C TRP A 279 5.00 -0.51 -8.76
N ASP A 280 4.84 -0.76 -7.47
CA ASP A 280 5.84 -0.40 -6.47
C ASP A 280 7.18 -1.10 -6.77
N TYR A 281 7.15 -2.40 -7.10
CA TYR A 281 8.34 -3.20 -7.41
C TYR A 281 9.06 -2.77 -8.69
N SER A 282 8.34 -2.19 -9.65
CA SER A 282 8.92 -1.75 -10.92
C SER A 282 10.04 -0.70 -10.75
N PHE A 283 10.05 0.06 -9.64
CA PHE A 283 11.09 1.05 -9.36
C PHE A 283 12.44 0.45 -8.94
N LEU A 284 12.47 -0.84 -8.59
CA LEU A 284 13.70 -1.56 -8.33
C LEU A 284 14.40 -2.06 -9.60
N ASN A 285 13.72 -2.03 -10.75
CA ASN A 285 14.21 -2.59 -12.03
C ASN A 285 14.69 -4.04 -11.89
N ARG A 286 14.03 -4.82 -11.05
CA ARG A 286 14.33 -6.24 -10.81
C ARG A 286 13.34 -7.16 -11.51
N PRO A 287 13.72 -8.44 -11.77
CA PRO A 287 12.83 -9.41 -12.40
C PRO A 287 11.51 -9.55 -11.67
N ALA A 288 10.41 -9.48 -12.42
CA ALA A 288 9.09 -9.81 -11.90
C ALA A 288 8.28 -10.55 -12.97
N PHE A 289 7.37 -11.41 -12.49
CA PHE A 289 6.54 -12.25 -13.35
C PHE A 289 5.10 -12.21 -12.84
N LEU A 290 4.14 -12.11 -13.77
CA LEU A 290 2.72 -12.18 -13.47
C LEU A 290 2.29 -13.65 -13.61
N TYR A 291 2.00 -14.30 -12.49
CA TYR A 291 1.51 -15.68 -12.46
C TYR A 291 0.00 -15.68 -12.23
N ALA A 292 -0.76 -15.78 -13.33
CA ALA A 292 -2.19 -15.48 -13.39
C ALA A 292 -2.98 -16.66 -14.00
N THR A 293 -3.13 -17.74 -13.24
CA THR A 293 -3.77 -18.99 -13.70
C THR A 293 -5.27 -18.88 -13.92
N ASP A 294 -5.90 -17.81 -13.46
CA ASP A 294 -7.36 -17.55 -13.50
C ASP A 294 -7.69 -16.21 -14.18
N LEU A 295 -6.91 -15.78 -15.16
CA LEU A 295 -7.03 -14.45 -15.76
C LEU A 295 -8.44 -14.15 -16.30
N LYS A 296 -9.06 -15.11 -16.99
CA LYS A 296 -10.38 -14.93 -17.60
C LYS A 296 -11.48 -14.72 -16.56
N GLU A 297 -11.46 -15.51 -15.50
CA GLU A 297 -12.40 -15.41 -14.38
C GLU A 297 -12.22 -14.11 -13.61
N TYR A 298 -10.97 -13.74 -13.33
CA TYR A 298 -10.67 -12.53 -12.57
C TYR A 298 -11.06 -11.25 -13.33
N ASP A 299 -10.85 -11.19 -14.64
CA ASP A 299 -11.22 -10.03 -15.46
C ASP A 299 -12.75 -9.85 -15.51
N GLN A 300 -13.52 -10.94 -15.56
CA GLN A 300 -14.99 -10.89 -15.48
C GLN A 300 -15.49 -10.35 -14.13
N GLU A 301 -14.80 -10.67 -13.01
CA GLU A 301 -15.21 -10.22 -11.68
C GLU A 301 -14.83 -8.76 -11.39
N ARG A 302 -13.65 -8.32 -11.80
CA ARG A 302 -13.07 -7.05 -11.32
C ARG A 302 -12.73 -6.06 -12.40
N SER A 303 -12.42 -6.50 -13.60
CA SER A 303 -11.95 -5.73 -14.74
C SER A 303 -10.72 -4.81 -14.45
N PHE A 304 -10.02 -4.43 -15.50
CA PHE A 304 -8.82 -3.59 -15.41
C PHE A 304 -9.05 -2.23 -16.09
N PHE A 305 -8.37 -1.19 -15.63
CA PHE A 305 -8.23 0.07 -16.38
C PHE A 305 -7.18 -0.06 -17.48
N VAL A 306 -6.09 -0.75 -17.18
CA VAL A 306 -5.03 -1.08 -18.13
C VAL A 306 -4.99 -2.59 -18.25
N ASP A 307 -5.20 -3.08 -19.47
CA ASP A 307 -5.13 -4.50 -19.81
C ASP A 307 -3.82 -5.11 -19.26
N VAL A 308 -3.94 -6.24 -18.55
CA VAL A 308 -2.80 -6.92 -17.93
C VAL A 308 -1.74 -7.33 -18.93
N CYS A 309 -2.13 -7.65 -20.17
CA CYS A 309 -1.20 -7.98 -21.25
C CYS A 309 -0.30 -6.79 -21.69
N LYS A 310 -0.64 -5.56 -21.25
CA LYS A 310 0.14 -4.34 -21.51
C LYS A 310 1.05 -3.94 -20.36
N TRP A 311 1.04 -4.72 -19.27
CA TRP A 311 1.97 -4.47 -18.17
C TRP A 311 3.38 -4.89 -18.58
N PRO A 312 4.43 -4.30 -18.00
CA PRO A 312 5.80 -4.48 -18.47
C PRO A 312 6.44 -5.82 -18.08
N PHE A 313 5.67 -6.74 -17.53
CA PHE A 313 6.16 -8.01 -16.98
C PHE A 313 5.59 -9.21 -17.73
N PRO A 314 6.35 -10.29 -17.90
CA PRO A 314 5.84 -11.51 -18.52
C PRO A 314 4.60 -12.05 -17.79
N LEU A 315 3.54 -12.31 -18.56
CA LEU A 315 2.31 -12.94 -18.08
C LEU A 315 2.42 -14.46 -18.31
N CYS A 316 2.21 -15.23 -17.25
CA CYS A 316 2.31 -16.68 -17.24
C CYS A 316 1.03 -17.27 -16.63
N GLU A 317 0.38 -18.18 -17.34
CA GLU A 317 -0.86 -18.83 -16.90
C GLU A 317 -0.63 -20.21 -16.27
N ASN A 318 0.60 -20.75 -16.36
CA ASN A 318 0.97 -22.04 -15.79
C ASN A 318 2.47 -22.11 -15.43
N ASN A 319 2.87 -23.18 -14.75
CA ASN A 319 4.25 -23.38 -14.31
C ASN A 319 5.25 -23.54 -15.47
N ASP A 320 4.84 -24.08 -16.62
CA ASP A 320 5.70 -24.22 -17.79
C ASP A 320 6.07 -22.87 -18.38
N GLU A 321 5.09 -21.99 -18.50
CA GLU A 321 5.28 -20.62 -18.99
C GLU A 321 6.14 -19.80 -18.03
N LEU A 322 5.88 -19.91 -16.71
CA LEU A 322 6.68 -19.24 -15.68
C LEU A 322 8.14 -19.68 -15.73
N ALA A 323 8.40 -20.98 -15.80
CA ALA A 323 9.77 -21.51 -15.89
C ALA A 323 10.49 -21.00 -17.15
N LYS A 324 9.83 -21.04 -18.31
CA LYS A 324 10.37 -20.51 -19.57
C LYS A 324 10.64 -19.00 -19.50
N ALA A 325 9.73 -18.23 -18.92
CA ALA A 325 9.89 -16.77 -18.76
C ALA A 325 11.09 -16.44 -17.86
N ILE A 326 11.28 -17.19 -16.76
CA ILE A 326 12.43 -17.03 -15.86
C ILE A 326 13.73 -17.38 -16.63
N GLU A 327 13.79 -18.52 -17.30
CA GLU A 327 14.98 -19.01 -17.99
C GLU A 327 15.40 -18.09 -19.16
N SER A 328 14.43 -17.49 -19.84
CA SER A 328 14.65 -16.55 -20.96
C SER A 328 14.68 -15.07 -20.56
N PHE A 329 14.72 -14.77 -19.25
CA PHE A 329 14.67 -13.41 -18.73
C PHE A 329 15.80 -12.55 -19.31
N ASP A 330 15.44 -11.31 -19.70
CA ASP A 330 16.34 -10.32 -20.30
C ASP A 330 16.19 -8.98 -19.54
N GLN A 331 17.24 -8.57 -18.85
CA GLN A 331 17.26 -7.36 -18.04
C GLN A 331 17.07 -6.10 -18.88
N ILE A 332 17.69 -6.01 -20.05
CA ILE A 332 17.59 -4.82 -20.91
C ILE A 332 16.16 -4.65 -21.43
N LYS A 333 15.53 -5.75 -21.84
CA LYS A 333 14.13 -5.72 -22.28
C LYS A 333 13.21 -5.28 -21.15
N LEU A 334 13.44 -5.74 -19.92
CA LEU A 334 12.65 -5.35 -18.75
C LEU A 334 12.76 -3.86 -18.49
N GLU A 335 13.97 -3.31 -18.44
CA GLU A 335 14.20 -1.88 -18.17
C GLU A 335 13.52 -0.98 -19.21
N LEU A 336 13.62 -1.35 -20.49
CA LEU A 336 12.94 -0.64 -21.58
C LEU A 336 11.42 -0.73 -21.45
N ALA A 337 10.89 -1.90 -21.09
CA ALA A 337 9.45 -2.09 -20.91
C ALA A 337 8.92 -1.31 -19.71
N ILE A 338 9.64 -1.31 -18.58
CA ILE A 338 9.30 -0.53 -17.38
C ILE A 338 9.31 0.96 -17.71
N LYS A 339 10.37 1.47 -18.33
CA LYS A 339 10.44 2.89 -18.72
C LYS A 339 9.26 3.30 -19.59
N LYS A 340 8.99 2.55 -20.67
CA LYS A 340 7.84 2.79 -21.56
C LYS A 340 6.51 2.76 -20.80
N HIS A 341 6.38 1.85 -19.83
CA HIS A 341 5.18 1.74 -19.02
C HIS A 341 5.01 2.94 -18.07
N HIS A 342 6.09 3.37 -17.38
CA HIS A 342 6.06 4.55 -16.53
C HIS A 342 5.72 5.81 -17.32
N ASP A 343 6.28 5.98 -18.52
CA ASP A 343 5.95 7.09 -19.42
C ASP A 343 4.46 7.03 -19.84
N TYR A 344 3.95 5.85 -20.23
CA TYR A 344 2.54 5.64 -20.57
C TYR A 344 1.58 5.93 -19.42
N MET A 345 1.97 5.60 -18.19
CA MET A 345 1.17 5.85 -16.98
C MET A 345 1.25 7.30 -16.51
N GLY A 346 2.24 8.09 -16.95
CA GLY A 346 2.54 9.43 -16.48
C GLY A 346 3.01 9.39 -15.01
N SER A 347 4.11 8.67 -14.72
CA SER A 347 4.61 8.45 -13.36
C SER A 347 5.05 9.73 -12.67
N PHE A 348 4.69 9.89 -11.38
CA PHE A 348 5.14 10.98 -10.51
C PHE A 348 6.19 10.51 -9.49
N GLU A 349 6.61 9.26 -9.55
CA GLU A 349 7.52 8.63 -8.58
C GLU A 349 8.96 9.07 -8.81
N MET A 350 9.42 10.03 -8.02
CA MET A 350 10.77 10.59 -8.09
C MET A 350 11.63 10.24 -6.85
N GLY A 351 11.09 9.46 -5.90
CA GLY A 351 11.77 9.08 -4.67
C GLY A 351 11.86 10.19 -3.61
N ASN A 352 11.04 11.22 -3.72
CA ASN A 352 10.99 12.35 -2.79
C ASN A 352 9.57 12.72 -2.34
N ALA A 353 8.66 11.77 -2.42
CA ALA A 353 7.25 12.00 -2.09
C ALA A 353 7.04 12.29 -0.60
N SER A 354 7.82 11.69 0.28
CA SER A 354 7.79 11.98 1.73
C SER A 354 8.24 13.42 2.01
N GLU A 355 9.30 13.89 1.35
CA GLU A 355 9.80 15.26 1.44
C GLU A 355 8.75 16.26 0.96
N LYS A 356 8.23 16.09 -0.25
CA LYS A 356 7.16 16.95 -0.80
C LYS A 356 5.92 17.00 0.10
N THR A 357 5.57 15.87 0.71
CA THR A 357 4.45 15.82 1.66
C THR A 357 4.75 16.61 2.94
N PHE A 358 5.98 16.54 3.44
CA PHE A 358 6.41 17.31 4.58
C PHE A 358 6.42 18.83 4.30
N ASP A 359 6.94 19.25 3.15
CA ASP A 359 6.94 20.63 2.70
C ASP A 359 5.51 21.17 2.56
N PHE A 360 4.60 20.38 2.00
CA PHE A 360 3.17 20.70 1.92
C PHE A 360 2.54 20.90 3.32
N ILE A 361 2.86 20.03 4.28
CA ILE A 361 2.41 20.14 5.67
C ILE A 361 2.93 21.45 6.28
N GLN A 362 4.19 21.80 6.07
CA GLN A 362 4.77 23.05 6.56
C GLN A 362 4.12 24.28 5.93
N GLN A 363 3.88 24.30 4.63
CA GLN A 363 3.17 25.38 3.93
C GLN A 363 1.76 25.58 4.49
N CYS A 364 0.99 24.49 4.66
CA CYS A 364 -0.35 24.55 5.26
C CYS A 364 -0.34 25.06 6.71
N ASN A 365 0.79 24.91 7.42
CA ASN A 365 0.96 25.42 8.78
C ASN A 365 1.32 26.90 8.79
N GLY A 366 2.17 27.37 7.87
CA GLY A 366 2.59 28.78 7.75
C GLY A 366 1.45 29.72 7.33
N VAL A 367 0.59 29.29 6.43
CA VAL A 367 -0.59 30.06 5.99
C VAL A 367 -1.63 30.28 7.11
N ALA A 368 -1.61 29.45 8.15
CA ALA A 368 -2.54 29.60 9.29
C ALA A 368 -2.03 30.61 10.37
N GLN A 369 -0.82 31.15 10.20
CA GLN A 369 -0.22 32.13 11.12
C GLN A 369 -0.28 33.58 10.58
N MET A 370 -0.70 33.78 9.34
CA MET A 370 -1.05 35.08 8.74
C MET A 370 -2.56 35.30 8.78
#